data_b34f65ba1a3e4f234b44cb7a8dcdb5b8
#
_entry.id   b34f65ba1a3e4f234b44cb7a8dcdb5b8
#
_cell.length_a   1.000
_cell.length_b   1.000
_cell.length_c   1.000
_cell.angle_alpha   90.00
_cell.angle_beta   90.00
_cell.angle_gamma   90.00
#
_symmetry.space_group_name_H-M   'P 1'
#
loop_
_entity.id
_entity.type
_entity.pdbx_description
1 polymer ?
#
loop_
_entity_poly.entity_id
_entity_poly.type
_entity_poly.pdbx_seq_one_letter_code
_entity_poly.pdbx_strand_id
1 'polypeptide(L)'
;MKHEHLEEAGGLSFGAFFARWMRFRREDMLAMLSFPVGFWLLLLAVVLIAGAVEGTADPEALGIPVALALVGGVFAGFIVGVGSAGVCFTLAVCWGQPRRYGVAALWLGGILYGALNLLLTAVLQGAVRLFAPGSLDLLGRLPLVLWLALLIGPTAASVVVKAVLRRFGPKAGGWLYLVFMVSCVGIPNLDNVQGMDLRPALFAVLGVGLVAAGAIGSRWLLRTPVGND
;
A
#
# COMPACT_ATOMS: atom_id res chain seq x y z
N MET A 1 -38.24 -7.34 -15.90
CA MET A 1 -38.27 -6.40 -17.06
C MET A 1 -38.27 -4.92 -16.64
N LYS A 2 -37.53 -4.51 -15.59
CA LYS A 2 -37.48 -3.08 -15.16
C LYS A 2 -36.05 -2.60 -14.84
N HIS A 3 -35.05 -3.46 -15.03
CA HIS A 3 -33.65 -3.10 -14.75
C HIS A 3 -32.80 -2.80 -15.99
N GLU A 4 -33.26 -3.15 -17.20
CA GLU A 4 -32.49 -2.95 -18.45
C GLU A 4 -32.55 -1.50 -18.97
N HIS A 5 -33.62 -0.75 -18.67
CA HIS A 5 -33.76 0.64 -19.15
C HIS A 5 -32.96 1.71 -18.38
N LEU A 6 -32.25 1.35 -17.30
CA LEU A 6 -31.38 2.29 -16.59
C LEU A 6 -29.92 2.31 -17.08
N GLU A 7 -29.53 1.38 -17.95
CA GLU A 7 -28.20 1.38 -18.57
C GLU A 7 -28.08 2.31 -19.77
N GLU A 8 -29.19 2.71 -20.39
CA GLU A 8 -29.18 3.62 -21.54
C GLU A 8 -29.06 5.12 -21.19
N ALA A 9 -29.14 5.49 -19.91
CA ALA A 9 -28.93 6.89 -19.49
C ALA A 9 -27.44 7.18 -19.33
N GLY A 10 -26.67 7.25 -20.45
CA GLY A 10 -25.41 8.03 -20.59
C GLY A 10 -24.30 7.83 -19.56
N GLY A 11 -24.31 6.75 -18.75
CA GLY A 11 -23.29 6.48 -17.74
C GLY A 11 -21.96 6.08 -18.37
N LEU A 12 -20.85 6.63 -17.89
CA LEU A 12 -19.51 6.23 -18.31
C LEU A 12 -19.32 4.72 -18.06
N SER A 13 -18.70 4.00 -19.01
CA SER A 13 -18.24 2.64 -18.75
C SER A 13 -17.23 2.64 -17.60
N PHE A 14 -17.10 1.52 -16.87
CA PHE A 14 -16.13 1.42 -15.79
C PHE A 14 -14.70 1.76 -16.25
N GLY A 15 -14.30 1.33 -17.45
CA GLY A 15 -12.98 1.66 -17.99
C GLY A 15 -12.76 3.16 -18.19
N ALA A 16 -13.76 3.87 -18.72
CA ALA A 16 -13.71 5.32 -18.89
C ALA A 16 -13.70 6.05 -17.52
N PHE A 17 -14.48 5.58 -16.56
CA PHE A 17 -14.46 6.07 -15.19
C PHE A 17 -13.07 5.88 -14.55
N PHE A 18 -12.49 4.68 -14.65
CA PHE A 18 -11.18 4.36 -14.08
C PHE A 18 -10.07 5.21 -14.72
N ALA A 19 -10.08 5.37 -16.04
CA ALA A 19 -9.11 6.22 -16.74
C ALA A 19 -9.21 7.69 -16.30
N ARG A 20 -10.44 8.21 -16.12
CA ARG A 20 -10.68 9.57 -15.59
C ARG A 20 -10.21 9.69 -14.14
N TRP A 21 -10.48 8.69 -13.31
CA TRP A 21 -10.03 8.63 -11.92
C TRP A 21 -8.50 8.61 -11.83
N MET A 22 -7.82 7.78 -12.63
CA MET A 22 -6.35 7.72 -12.69
C MET A 22 -5.74 9.06 -13.14
N ARG A 23 -6.36 9.73 -14.13
CA ARG A 23 -5.90 11.06 -14.57
C ARG A 23 -6.05 12.10 -13.48
N PHE A 24 -7.15 12.08 -12.74
CA PHE A 24 -7.38 12.97 -11.61
C PHE A 24 -6.34 12.77 -10.50
N ARG A 25 -5.91 11.53 -10.29
CA ARG A 25 -4.95 11.14 -9.25
C ARG A 25 -3.49 11.06 -9.72
N ARG A 26 -3.18 11.57 -10.91
CA ARG A 26 -1.82 11.45 -11.47
C ARG A 26 -0.73 12.08 -10.58
N GLU A 27 -1.04 13.16 -9.89
CA GLU A 27 -0.10 13.85 -9.00
C GLU A 27 0.22 13.00 -7.77
N ASP A 28 -0.78 12.35 -7.20
CA ASP A 28 -0.58 11.41 -6.11
C ASP A 28 0.25 10.21 -6.56
N MET A 29 0.06 9.72 -7.80
CA MET A 29 0.88 8.65 -8.37
C MET A 29 2.33 9.08 -8.52
N LEU A 30 2.57 10.28 -9.03
CA LEU A 30 3.93 10.82 -9.16
C LEU A 30 4.58 11.00 -7.80
N ALA A 31 3.87 11.54 -6.82
CA ALA A 31 4.35 11.66 -5.44
C ALA A 31 4.72 10.32 -4.83
N MET A 32 3.88 9.29 -5.04
CA MET A 32 4.15 7.93 -4.54
C MET A 32 5.35 7.26 -5.17
N LEU A 33 5.65 7.53 -6.44
CA LEU A 33 6.82 7.00 -7.11
C LEU A 33 8.08 7.81 -6.79
N SER A 34 7.96 9.12 -6.66
CA SER A 34 9.11 9.99 -6.36
C SER A 34 9.61 9.84 -4.91
N PHE A 35 8.70 9.58 -3.96
CA PHE A 35 9.07 9.43 -2.55
C PHE A 35 10.04 8.26 -2.31
N PRO A 36 9.78 7.01 -2.74
CA PRO A 36 10.74 5.92 -2.59
C PRO A 36 12.07 6.17 -3.28
N VAL A 37 12.06 6.79 -4.47
CA VAL A 37 13.30 7.14 -5.19
C VAL A 37 14.12 8.17 -4.44
N GLY A 38 13.49 9.26 -4.00
CA GLY A 38 14.16 10.31 -3.23
C GLY A 38 14.74 9.76 -1.91
N PHE A 39 13.95 8.93 -1.23
CA PHE A 39 14.36 8.28 0.01
C PHE A 39 15.54 7.30 -0.23
N TRP A 40 15.48 6.51 -1.30
CA TRP A 40 16.58 5.63 -1.71
C TRP A 40 17.87 6.41 -2.01
N LEU A 41 17.78 7.49 -2.79
CA LEU A 41 18.95 8.33 -3.12
C LEU A 41 19.59 8.91 -1.85
N LEU A 42 18.79 9.41 -0.93
CA LEU A 42 19.25 9.96 0.33
C LEU A 42 19.97 8.91 1.17
N LEU A 43 19.38 7.73 1.32
CA LEU A 43 19.95 6.64 2.10
C LEU A 43 21.20 6.06 1.42
N LEU A 44 21.19 5.95 0.10
CA LEU A 44 22.36 5.51 -0.65
C LEU A 44 23.53 6.48 -0.44
N ALA A 45 23.29 7.79 -0.49
CA ALA A 45 24.30 8.79 -0.21
C ALA A 45 24.86 8.64 1.22
N VAL A 46 24.01 8.40 2.22
CA VAL A 46 24.44 8.15 3.61
C VAL A 46 25.33 6.92 3.72
N VAL A 47 24.94 5.80 3.10
CA VAL A 47 25.73 4.54 3.12
C VAL A 47 27.08 4.73 2.43
N LEU A 48 27.11 5.43 1.28
CA LEU A 48 28.35 5.69 0.56
C LEU A 48 29.28 6.61 1.34
N ILE A 49 28.76 7.66 2.01
CA ILE A 49 29.57 8.55 2.86
C ILE A 49 30.13 7.78 4.05
N ALA A 50 29.29 6.97 4.74
CA ALA A 50 29.74 6.15 5.85
C ALA A 50 30.84 5.18 5.43
N GLY A 51 30.66 4.45 4.33
CA GLY A 51 31.67 3.55 3.78
C GLY A 51 33.00 4.27 3.39
N ALA A 52 32.90 5.49 2.86
CA ALA A 52 34.07 6.29 2.55
C ALA A 52 34.81 6.76 3.82
N VAL A 53 34.10 7.05 4.89
CA VAL A 53 34.72 7.45 6.18
C VAL A 53 35.35 6.26 6.89
N GLU A 54 34.72 5.10 6.84
CA GLU A 54 35.23 3.87 7.48
C GLU A 54 36.27 3.14 6.65
N GLY A 55 36.45 3.53 5.40
CA GLY A 55 37.42 2.89 4.47
C GLY A 55 37.00 1.47 4.03
N THR A 56 35.79 1.05 4.35
CA THR A 56 35.23 -0.27 4.03
C THR A 56 33.80 -0.11 3.51
N ALA A 57 33.59 -0.23 2.20
CA ALA A 57 32.27 -0.30 1.62
C ALA A 57 31.79 -1.77 1.69
N ASP A 58 30.96 -2.10 2.66
CA ASP A 58 30.30 -3.41 2.71
C ASP A 58 29.24 -3.49 1.58
N PRO A 59 29.39 -4.41 0.61
CA PRO A 59 28.41 -4.58 -0.48
C PRO A 59 27.02 -4.92 0.03
N GLU A 60 26.88 -5.62 1.16
CA GLU A 60 25.58 -5.96 1.74
C GLU A 60 24.84 -4.72 2.25
N ALA A 61 25.58 -3.74 2.79
CA ALA A 61 25.01 -2.49 3.29
C ALA A 61 24.33 -1.67 2.18
N LEU A 62 24.76 -1.81 0.92
CA LEU A 62 24.13 -1.16 -0.23
C LEU A 62 22.71 -1.70 -0.55
N GLY A 63 22.35 -2.87 -0.03
CA GLY A 63 20.98 -3.40 -0.11
C GLY A 63 19.99 -2.72 0.85
N ILE A 64 20.47 -2.11 1.95
CA ILE A 64 19.62 -1.49 2.96
C ILE A 64 18.77 -0.34 2.39
N PRO A 65 19.31 0.61 1.59
CA PRO A 65 18.53 1.65 0.94
C PRO A 65 17.38 1.12 0.09
N VAL A 66 17.58 -0.01 -0.60
CA VAL A 66 16.52 -0.65 -1.41
C VAL A 66 15.39 -1.21 -0.53
N ALA A 67 15.74 -1.88 0.57
CA ALA A 67 14.77 -2.41 1.52
C ALA A 67 13.93 -1.27 2.14
N LEU A 68 14.59 -0.19 2.55
CA LEU A 68 13.91 0.96 3.14
C LEU A 68 13.08 1.74 2.11
N ALA A 69 13.51 1.80 0.85
CA ALA A 69 12.70 2.38 -0.24
C ALA A 69 11.42 1.57 -0.48
N LEU A 70 11.49 0.22 -0.45
CA LEU A 70 10.32 -0.65 -0.55
C LEU A 70 9.32 -0.35 0.58
N VAL A 71 9.80 -0.31 1.82
CA VAL A 71 8.98 0.00 3.00
C VAL A 71 8.38 1.40 2.90
N GLY A 72 9.18 2.39 2.50
CA GLY A 72 8.74 3.77 2.27
C GLY A 72 7.64 3.86 1.20
N GLY A 73 7.78 3.12 0.09
CA GLY A 73 6.78 3.04 -0.95
C GLY A 73 5.46 2.39 -0.49
N VAL A 74 5.54 1.32 0.31
CA VAL A 74 4.37 0.69 0.95
C VAL A 74 3.65 1.67 1.87
N PHE A 75 4.40 2.42 2.68
CA PHE A 75 3.85 3.41 3.59
C PHE A 75 3.21 4.60 2.84
N ALA A 76 3.88 5.12 1.81
CA ALA A 76 3.32 6.15 0.93
C ALA A 76 2.01 5.66 0.28
N GLY A 77 1.99 4.41 -0.23
CA GLY A 77 0.81 3.77 -0.78
C GLY A 77 -0.35 3.66 0.21
N PHE A 78 -0.04 3.36 1.45
CA PHE A 78 -1.03 3.34 2.53
C PHE A 78 -1.62 4.73 2.78
N ILE A 79 -0.80 5.77 2.96
CA ILE A 79 -1.27 7.14 3.21
C ILE A 79 -2.16 7.64 2.08
N VAL A 80 -1.67 7.54 0.83
CA VAL A 80 -2.43 7.95 -0.35
C VAL A 80 -3.70 7.11 -0.51
N GLY A 81 -3.65 5.83 -0.15
CA GLY A 81 -4.81 4.93 -0.13
C GLY A 81 -5.90 5.41 0.83
N VAL A 82 -5.54 5.83 2.05
CA VAL A 82 -6.50 6.38 3.03
C VAL A 82 -7.17 7.65 2.49
N GLY A 83 -6.41 8.56 1.90
CA GLY A 83 -6.95 9.74 1.22
C GLY A 83 -7.87 9.36 0.05
N SER A 84 -7.44 8.42 -0.79
CA SER A 84 -8.21 7.90 -1.92
C SER A 84 -9.54 7.29 -1.49
N ALA A 85 -9.53 6.51 -0.41
CA ALA A 85 -10.74 5.87 0.12
C ALA A 85 -11.78 6.89 0.63
N GLY A 86 -11.36 8.12 1.02
CA GLY A 86 -12.29 9.20 1.36
C GLY A 86 -12.96 9.81 0.14
N VAL A 87 -12.21 10.00 -0.94
CA VAL A 87 -12.62 10.79 -2.11
C VAL A 87 -13.31 9.93 -3.18
N CYS A 88 -12.98 8.64 -3.31
CA CYS A 88 -13.45 7.77 -4.39
C CYS A 88 -14.99 7.69 -4.48
N PHE A 89 -15.69 7.71 -3.35
CA PHE A 89 -17.15 7.66 -3.32
C PHE A 89 -17.78 8.98 -3.74
N THR A 90 -17.23 10.09 -3.25
CA THR A 90 -17.69 11.43 -3.61
C THR A 90 -17.50 11.67 -5.11
N LEU A 91 -16.35 11.32 -5.67
CA LEU A 91 -16.08 11.44 -7.09
C LEU A 91 -17.02 10.56 -7.93
N ALA A 92 -17.27 9.31 -7.51
CA ALA A 92 -18.20 8.44 -8.24
C ALA A 92 -19.60 9.08 -8.30
N VAL A 93 -20.10 9.59 -7.18
CA VAL A 93 -21.42 10.25 -7.12
C VAL A 93 -21.42 11.56 -7.92
N CYS A 94 -20.42 12.41 -7.78
CA CYS A 94 -20.30 13.66 -8.54
C CYS A 94 -20.23 13.43 -10.06
N TRP A 95 -19.72 12.29 -10.50
CA TRP A 95 -19.67 11.92 -11.93
C TRP A 95 -20.89 11.08 -12.36
N GLY A 96 -21.95 11.01 -11.54
CA GLY A 96 -23.16 10.26 -11.86
C GLY A 96 -22.97 8.74 -11.95
N GLN A 97 -21.93 8.21 -11.29
CA GLN A 97 -21.58 6.80 -11.37
C GLN A 97 -21.97 6.04 -10.10
N PRO A 98 -22.26 4.73 -10.19
CA PRO A 98 -22.54 3.93 -9.01
C PRO A 98 -21.32 3.84 -8.09
N ARG A 99 -21.55 3.92 -6.78
CA ARG A 99 -20.48 3.86 -5.74
C ARG A 99 -19.57 2.63 -5.87
N ARG A 100 -20.08 1.51 -6.41
CA ARG A 100 -19.31 0.31 -6.70
C ARG A 100 -18.11 0.58 -7.62
N TYR A 101 -18.22 1.56 -8.54
CA TYR A 101 -17.12 1.97 -9.41
C TYR A 101 -16.01 2.65 -8.61
N GLY A 102 -16.35 3.46 -7.61
CA GLY A 102 -15.37 4.07 -6.70
C GLY A 102 -14.59 3.01 -5.92
N VAL A 103 -15.28 1.99 -5.37
CA VAL A 103 -14.62 0.88 -4.66
C VAL A 103 -13.72 0.08 -5.60
N ALA A 104 -14.22 -0.29 -6.78
CA ALA A 104 -13.43 -1.04 -7.75
C ALA A 104 -12.19 -0.25 -8.21
N ALA A 105 -12.33 1.06 -8.46
CA ALA A 105 -11.22 1.93 -8.82
C ALA A 105 -10.19 2.06 -7.69
N LEU A 106 -10.65 2.13 -6.43
CA LEU A 106 -9.77 2.15 -5.26
C LEU A 106 -8.90 0.88 -5.17
N TRP A 107 -9.52 -0.30 -5.31
CA TRP A 107 -8.79 -1.57 -5.25
C TRP A 107 -7.85 -1.76 -6.44
N LEU A 108 -8.33 -1.53 -7.66
CA LEU A 108 -7.50 -1.65 -8.87
C LEU A 108 -6.35 -0.65 -8.87
N GLY A 109 -6.64 0.61 -8.49
CA GLY A 109 -5.61 1.64 -8.36
C GLY A 109 -4.56 1.26 -7.32
N GLY A 110 -4.99 0.77 -6.16
CA GLY A 110 -4.07 0.34 -5.11
C GLY A 110 -3.20 -0.86 -5.51
N ILE A 111 -3.76 -1.86 -6.21
CA ILE A 111 -2.99 -2.98 -6.76
C ILE A 111 -1.98 -2.48 -7.81
N LEU A 112 -2.39 -1.57 -8.68
CA LEU A 112 -1.49 -0.96 -9.65
C LEU A 112 -0.33 -0.23 -8.96
N TYR A 113 -0.59 0.50 -7.89
CA TYR A 113 0.46 1.15 -7.08
C TYR A 113 1.40 0.15 -6.45
N GLY A 114 0.86 -0.91 -5.83
CA GLY A 114 1.67 -1.98 -5.27
C GLY A 114 2.59 -2.60 -6.33
N ALA A 115 2.06 -2.88 -7.52
CA ALA A 115 2.83 -3.42 -8.63
C ALA A 115 3.93 -2.44 -9.11
N LEU A 116 3.61 -1.15 -9.23
CA LEU A 116 4.59 -0.12 -9.60
C LEU A 116 5.68 0.05 -8.54
N ASN A 117 5.34 -0.01 -7.25
CA ASN A 117 6.34 0.04 -6.17
C ASN A 117 7.27 -1.17 -6.19
N LEU A 118 6.74 -2.37 -6.41
CA LEU A 118 7.55 -3.59 -6.56
C LEU A 118 8.44 -3.53 -7.80
N LEU A 119 7.92 -3.07 -8.92
CA LEU A 119 8.71 -2.86 -10.14
C LEU A 119 9.83 -1.84 -9.93
N LEU A 120 9.52 -0.72 -9.31
CA LEU A 120 10.50 0.30 -8.96
C LEU A 120 11.60 -0.28 -8.06
N THR A 121 11.23 -1.03 -7.02
CA THR A 121 12.19 -1.70 -6.13
C THR A 121 13.07 -2.68 -6.90
N ALA A 122 12.51 -3.43 -7.86
CA ALA A 122 13.28 -4.33 -8.72
C ALA A 122 14.32 -3.56 -9.58
N VAL A 123 13.92 -2.42 -10.13
CA VAL A 123 14.83 -1.55 -10.89
C VAL A 123 15.95 -1.01 -9.99
N LEU A 124 15.61 -0.50 -8.79
CA LEU A 124 16.60 0.01 -7.84
C LEU A 124 17.56 -1.09 -7.37
N GLN A 125 17.06 -2.28 -7.10
CA GLN A 125 17.88 -3.44 -6.76
C GLN A 125 18.81 -3.85 -7.91
N GLY A 126 18.26 -3.87 -9.14
CA GLY A 126 19.05 -4.13 -10.34
C GLY A 126 20.19 -3.11 -10.52
N ALA A 127 19.90 -1.84 -10.32
CA ALA A 127 20.91 -0.77 -10.37
C ALA A 127 22.02 -0.99 -9.33
N VAL A 128 21.67 -1.27 -8.06
CA VAL A 128 22.66 -1.55 -7.01
C VAL A 128 23.53 -2.76 -7.37
N ARG A 129 22.95 -3.83 -7.93
CA ARG A 129 23.70 -5.03 -8.32
C ARG A 129 24.69 -4.82 -9.45
N LEU A 130 24.45 -3.86 -10.34
CA LEU A 130 25.40 -3.51 -11.39
C LEU A 130 26.70 -2.94 -10.81
N PHE A 131 26.62 -2.21 -9.69
CA PHE A 131 27.79 -1.61 -9.03
C PHE A 131 28.36 -2.48 -7.89
N ALA A 132 27.50 -3.30 -7.26
CA ALA A 132 27.84 -4.17 -6.14
C ALA A 132 27.20 -5.56 -6.31
N PRO A 133 27.83 -6.49 -7.05
CA PRO A 133 27.26 -7.81 -7.31
C PRO A 133 26.99 -8.66 -6.04
N GLY A 134 27.70 -8.37 -4.94
CA GLY A 134 27.51 -9.00 -3.63
C GLY A 134 26.40 -8.41 -2.77
N SER A 135 25.63 -7.43 -3.28
CA SER A 135 24.55 -6.80 -2.51
C SER A 135 23.41 -7.77 -2.21
N LEU A 136 22.69 -7.51 -1.10
CA LEU A 136 21.57 -8.32 -0.63
C LEU A 136 20.50 -8.50 -1.71
N ASP A 137 20.12 -9.76 -2.01
CA ASP A 137 19.00 -10.08 -2.87
C ASP A 137 17.69 -10.01 -2.07
N LEU A 138 17.12 -8.81 -1.94
CA LEU A 138 15.90 -8.62 -1.20
C LEU A 138 14.73 -9.34 -1.86
N LEU A 139 14.52 -9.10 -3.16
CA LEU A 139 13.33 -9.59 -3.86
C LEU A 139 13.35 -11.11 -4.05
N GLY A 140 14.51 -11.70 -4.35
CA GLY A 140 14.63 -13.15 -4.51
C GLY A 140 14.42 -13.95 -3.23
N ARG A 141 14.57 -13.32 -2.06
CA ARG A 141 14.38 -13.95 -0.75
C ARG A 141 12.95 -13.83 -0.20
N LEU A 142 12.10 -13.01 -0.84
CA LEU A 142 10.73 -12.82 -0.37
C LEU A 142 9.85 -14.01 -0.73
N PRO A 143 9.15 -14.63 0.24
CA PRO A 143 8.16 -15.67 -0.04
C PRO A 143 6.95 -15.07 -0.78
N LEU A 144 6.26 -15.90 -1.59
CA LEU A 144 5.10 -15.48 -2.39
C LEU A 144 4.02 -14.76 -1.56
N VAL A 145 3.83 -15.18 -0.30
CA VAL A 145 2.87 -14.56 0.60
C VAL A 145 3.21 -13.08 0.86
N LEU A 146 4.50 -12.76 1.03
CA LEU A 146 4.93 -11.36 1.22
C LEU A 146 4.78 -10.54 -0.07
N TRP A 147 5.02 -11.13 -1.24
CA TRP A 147 4.72 -10.47 -2.52
C TRP A 147 3.26 -10.05 -2.62
N LEU A 148 2.33 -10.96 -2.30
CA LEU A 148 0.91 -10.68 -2.29
C LEU A 148 0.53 -9.65 -1.21
N ALA A 149 1.15 -9.75 -0.03
CA ALA A 149 0.92 -8.77 1.04
C ALA A 149 1.40 -7.37 0.66
N LEU A 150 2.54 -7.23 0.00
CA LEU A 150 3.06 -5.95 -0.49
C LEU A 150 2.18 -5.36 -1.61
N LEU A 151 1.59 -6.22 -2.45
CA LEU A 151 0.73 -5.80 -3.55
C LEU A 151 -0.64 -5.30 -3.08
N ILE A 152 -1.28 -6.01 -2.15
CA ILE A 152 -2.68 -5.79 -1.77
C ILE A 152 -2.79 -5.14 -0.39
N GLY A 153 -1.84 -5.41 0.51
CA GLY A 153 -1.87 -5.01 1.92
C GLY A 153 -2.07 -3.52 2.16
N PRO A 154 -1.33 -2.62 1.51
CA PRO A 154 -1.47 -1.18 1.71
C PRO A 154 -2.89 -0.70 1.39
N THR A 155 -3.49 -1.22 0.32
CA THR A 155 -4.86 -0.88 -0.08
C THR A 155 -5.89 -1.42 0.90
N ALA A 156 -5.75 -2.68 1.30
CA ALA A 156 -6.63 -3.29 2.29
C ALA A 156 -6.58 -2.53 3.63
N ALA A 157 -5.38 -2.21 4.11
CA ALA A 157 -5.17 -1.43 5.33
C ALA A 157 -5.82 -0.03 5.23
N SER A 158 -5.64 0.65 4.10
CA SER A 158 -6.23 1.97 3.84
C SER A 158 -7.76 1.95 3.91
N VAL A 159 -8.38 0.94 3.30
CA VAL A 159 -9.84 0.74 3.33
C VAL A 159 -10.33 0.48 4.75
N VAL A 160 -9.63 -0.38 5.49
CA VAL A 160 -9.97 -0.69 6.90
C VAL A 160 -9.90 0.56 7.75
N VAL A 161 -8.78 1.29 7.68
CA VAL A 161 -8.58 2.52 8.45
C VAL A 161 -9.69 3.53 8.14
N LYS A 162 -9.97 3.78 6.85
CA LYS A 162 -11.02 4.74 6.47
C LYS A 162 -12.41 4.28 6.90
N ALA A 163 -12.72 2.99 6.77
CA ALA A 163 -13.99 2.43 7.21
C ALA A 163 -14.20 2.57 8.73
N VAL A 164 -13.16 2.29 9.51
CA VAL A 164 -13.17 2.42 10.98
C VAL A 164 -13.32 3.90 11.38
N LEU A 165 -12.51 4.79 10.81
CA LEU A 165 -12.59 6.23 11.08
C LEU A 165 -13.98 6.79 10.74
N ARG A 166 -14.58 6.35 9.65
CA ARG A 166 -15.90 6.80 9.22
C ARG A 166 -17.02 6.29 10.12
N ARG A 167 -16.90 5.07 10.65
CA ARG A 167 -17.90 4.46 11.52
C ARG A 167 -17.82 4.92 12.97
N PHE A 168 -16.61 5.07 13.50
CA PHE A 168 -16.36 5.33 14.93
C PHE A 168 -15.83 6.75 15.21
N GLY A 169 -15.66 7.53 14.13
CA GLY A 169 -15.16 8.90 14.22
C GLY A 169 -13.65 9.00 14.47
N PRO A 170 -13.12 10.24 14.61
CA PRO A 170 -11.68 10.50 14.73
C PRO A 170 -11.01 9.84 15.95
N LYS A 171 -11.76 9.59 17.03
CA LYS A 171 -11.27 8.92 18.24
C LYS A 171 -10.78 7.49 17.96
N ALA A 172 -11.32 6.84 16.95
CA ALA A 172 -10.87 5.51 16.54
C ALA A 172 -9.44 5.51 15.97
N GLY A 173 -8.94 6.67 15.52
CA GLY A 173 -7.55 6.82 15.07
C GLY A 173 -6.54 6.47 16.17
N GLY A 174 -6.81 6.84 17.41
CA GLY A 174 -5.97 6.48 18.57
C GLY A 174 -5.89 4.97 18.80
N TRP A 175 -7.02 4.26 18.69
CA TRP A 175 -7.05 2.80 18.79
C TRP A 175 -6.32 2.10 17.64
N LEU A 176 -6.49 2.58 16.40
CA LEU A 176 -5.75 2.07 15.23
C LEU A 176 -4.24 2.27 15.39
N TYR A 177 -3.83 3.44 15.89
CA TYR A 177 -2.43 3.72 16.19
C TYR A 177 -1.88 2.77 17.26
N LEU A 178 -2.64 2.56 18.34
CA LEU A 178 -2.26 1.65 19.42
C LEU A 178 -2.10 0.20 18.91
N VAL A 179 -3.05 -0.29 18.11
CA VAL A 179 -2.97 -1.62 17.49
C VAL A 179 -1.74 -1.71 16.58
N PHE A 180 -1.44 -0.68 15.80
CA PHE A 180 -0.26 -0.62 14.96
C PHE A 180 1.03 -0.68 15.79
N MET A 181 1.13 0.12 16.86
CA MET A 181 2.30 0.14 17.74
C MET A 181 2.51 -1.21 18.45
N VAL A 182 1.43 -1.80 18.99
CA VAL A 182 1.49 -3.14 19.61
C VAL A 182 1.94 -4.21 18.59
N SER A 183 1.48 -4.11 17.34
CA SER A 183 1.91 -5.03 16.29
C SER A 183 3.39 -4.86 15.94
N CYS A 184 3.88 -3.61 15.85
CA CYS A 184 5.28 -3.32 15.54
C CYS A 184 6.23 -3.81 16.64
N VAL A 185 5.82 -3.75 17.91
CA VAL A 185 6.62 -4.19 19.05
C VAL A 185 6.42 -5.69 19.35
N GLY A 186 5.18 -6.15 19.27
CA GLY A 186 4.81 -7.51 19.68
C GLY A 186 5.28 -8.58 18.71
N ILE A 187 5.11 -8.36 17.40
CA ILE A 187 5.44 -9.38 16.39
C ILE A 187 6.91 -9.75 16.38
N PRO A 188 7.89 -8.82 16.42
CA PRO A 188 9.31 -9.16 16.46
C PRO A 188 9.74 -9.90 17.73
N ASN A 189 9.01 -9.70 18.84
CA ASN A 189 9.36 -10.31 20.14
C ASN A 189 8.71 -11.69 20.37
N LEU A 190 7.81 -12.15 19.51
CA LEU A 190 7.14 -13.44 19.63
C LEU A 190 8.09 -14.66 19.50
N ASP A 191 9.22 -14.48 18.80
CA ASP A 191 10.21 -15.56 18.62
C ASP A 191 10.90 -15.98 19.90
N ASN A 192 10.93 -15.11 20.92
CA ASN A 192 11.57 -15.41 22.20
C ASN A 192 10.72 -16.33 23.08
N VAL A 193 9.47 -16.64 22.67
CA VAL A 193 8.52 -17.28 23.59
C VAL A 193 8.49 -18.81 23.47
N GLN A 194 8.84 -19.45 22.35
CA GLN A 194 8.66 -20.91 22.21
C GLN A 194 9.60 -21.68 21.27
N GLY A 195 10.62 -21.09 20.68
CA GLY A 195 11.55 -21.83 19.79
C GLY A 195 10.93 -22.35 18.47
N MET A 196 9.67 -22.03 18.19
CA MET A 196 9.00 -22.31 16.92
C MET A 196 8.95 -21.06 16.06
N ASP A 197 9.37 -21.18 14.79
CA ASP A 197 9.25 -20.07 13.83
C ASP A 197 7.78 -19.90 13.38
N LEU A 198 7.00 -19.21 14.22
CA LEU A 198 5.59 -18.90 13.96
C LEU A 198 5.39 -17.74 13.01
N ARG A 199 6.46 -17.02 12.62
CA ARG A 199 6.40 -15.82 11.78
C ARG A 199 5.65 -16.03 10.47
N PRO A 200 5.97 -17.04 9.62
CA PRO A 200 5.30 -17.17 8.34
C PRO A 200 3.80 -17.46 8.47
N ALA A 201 3.40 -18.27 9.47
CA ALA A 201 1.99 -18.53 9.75
C ALA A 201 1.26 -17.28 10.24
N LEU A 202 1.88 -16.51 11.13
CA LEU A 202 1.32 -15.26 11.64
C LEU A 202 1.15 -14.22 10.54
N PHE A 203 2.15 -14.04 9.67
CA PHE A 203 2.05 -13.13 8.53
C PHE A 203 0.97 -13.56 7.54
N ALA A 204 0.81 -14.86 7.30
CA ALA A 204 -0.25 -15.38 6.44
C ALA A 204 -1.64 -15.09 7.04
N VAL A 205 -1.84 -15.37 8.33
CA VAL A 205 -3.11 -15.10 9.03
C VAL A 205 -3.43 -13.60 9.05
N LEU A 206 -2.45 -12.76 9.38
CA LEU A 206 -2.62 -11.31 9.38
C LEU A 206 -2.91 -10.76 7.98
N GLY A 207 -2.23 -11.27 6.95
CA GLY A 207 -2.46 -10.88 5.56
C GLY A 207 -3.87 -11.23 5.09
N VAL A 208 -4.31 -12.47 5.31
CA VAL A 208 -5.68 -12.91 4.97
C VAL A 208 -6.72 -12.14 5.78
N GLY A 209 -6.47 -11.96 7.09
CA GLY A 209 -7.35 -11.17 7.97
C GLY A 209 -7.49 -9.73 7.50
N LEU A 210 -6.40 -9.10 7.07
CA LEU A 210 -6.40 -7.73 6.56
C LEU A 210 -7.19 -7.60 5.25
N VAL A 211 -7.03 -8.54 4.32
CA VAL A 211 -7.79 -8.55 3.06
C VAL A 211 -9.28 -8.77 3.32
N ALA A 212 -9.62 -9.71 4.20
CA ALA A 212 -11.01 -9.95 4.61
C ALA A 212 -11.63 -8.71 5.28
N ALA A 213 -10.90 -8.07 6.20
CA ALA A 213 -11.31 -6.82 6.84
C ALA A 213 -11.49 -5.69 5.81
N GLY A 214 -10.60 -5.59 4.81
CA GLY A 214 -10.72 -4.65 3.69
C GLY A 214 -11.97 -4.88 2.86
N ALA A 215 -12.33 -6.13 2.57
CA ALA A 215 -13.55 -6.48 1.87
C ALA A 215 -14.81 -6.10 2.68
N ILE A 216 -14.81 -6.36 4.00
CA ILE A 216 -15.90 -5.96 4.91
C ILE A 216 -15.97 -4.43 4.98
N GLY A 217 -14.83 -3.74 5.13
CA GLY A 217 -14.73 -2.28 5.13
C GLY A 217 -15.29 -1.66 3.85
N SER A 218 -15.02 -2.26 2.70
CA SER A 218 -15.58 -1.84 1.42
C SER A 218 -17.11 -1.91 1.40
N ARG A 219 -17.68 -2.99 1.95
CA ARG A 219 -19.15 -3.12 2.09
C ARG A 219 -19.75 -2.08 3.05
N TRP A 220 -19.06 -1.75 4.12
CA TRP A 220 -19.49 -0.70 5.05
C TRP A 220 -19.47 0.67 4.38
N LEU A 221 -18.39 0.99 3.67
CA LEU A 221 -18.27 2.23 2.92
C LEU A 221 -19.37 2.39 1.86
N LEU A 222 -19.80 1.31 1.20
CA LEU A 222 -20.90 1.34 0.24
C LEU A 222 -22.26 1.67 0.90
N ARG A 223 -22.45 1.31 2.16
CA ARG A 223 -23.72 1.48 2.91
C ARG A 223 -23.80 2.82 3.65
N THR A 224 -22.70 3.51 3.87
CA THR A 224 -22.72 4.81 4.58
C THR A 224 -23.30 5.91 3.69
N PRO A 225 -24.18 6.79 4.23
CA PRO A 225 -24.69 7.94 3.48
C PRO A 225 -23.56 8.92 3.12
N VAL A 226 -23.68 9.59 1.98
CA VAL A 226 -22.77 10.70 1.57
C VAL A 226 -23.24 11.93 2.31
N GLY A 227 -22.37 12.56 3.08
CA GLY A 227 -22.70 13.85 3.72
C GLY A 227 -22.40 13.96 5.22
N ASN A 228 -21.78 12.98 5.84
CA ASN A 228 -21.35 13.03 7.26
C ASN A 228 -19.81 13.15 7.40
N ASP A 229 -19.17 13.91 6.51
CA ASP A 229 -17.73 14.21 6.66
C ASP A 229 -17.54 15.60 7.26
#